data_235af93f1690c7e4d4175621a1288250
#
_entry.id   235af93f1690c7e4d4175621a1288250
#
_cell.length_a   1.000
_cell.length_b   1.000
_cell.length_c   1.000
_cell.angle_alpha   90.00
_cell.angle_beta   90.00
_cell.angle_gamma   90.00
#
_symmetry.space_group_name_H-M   'P 1'
#
loop_
_entity.id
_entity.type
_entity.pdbx_description
1 polymer ?
#
loop_
_entity_poly.entity_id
_entity_poly.type
_entity_poly.pdbx_seq_one_letter_code
_entity_poly.pdbx_strand_id
1 'polypeptide(L)'
;VEDVHGHPDRRHLLEVTRTSPARIAPFCPHFSVCGGCAIQHWEAEAYRAWKRNIVVETLAQAGVACEVAPLIDAHGSGRRRMTLHARMGTHDVLKVGFAAAYSHDIVPIDRCPILDPALEGALDAAWAIAEALKPSRKPLDIQFTATDGGLDVDVRGSGPIGTAMTAQLSAIAQQHRLARLTRHGELV
;
A
#
# COMPACT_ATOMS: atom_id res chain seq x y z
N VAL A 1 -13.96 24.04 -4.87
CA VAL A 1 -12.93 23.34 -5.64
C VAL A 1 -12.13 24.35 -6.45
N GLU A 2 -10.89 24.01 -6.75
CA GLU A 2 -9.96 24.80 -7.58
C GLU A 2 -9.47 23.95 -8.73
N ASP A 3 -9.29 24.57 -9.92
CA ASP A 3 -8.77 23.88 -11.09
C ASP A 3 -7.29 23.56 -10.94
N VAL A 4 -6.88 22.37 -11.35
CA VAL A 4 -5.46 21.98 -11.35
C VAL A 4 -4.84 22.47 -12.66
N HIS A 5 -3.85 23.37 -12.57
CA HIS A 5 -3.17 23.93 -13.73
C HIS A 5 -2.60 22.81 -14.63
N GLY A 6 -2.88 22.86 -15.94
CA GLY A 6 -2.46 21.86 -16.92
C GLY A 6 -3.24 20.53 -16.89
N HIS A 7 -4.26 20.39 -16.02
CA HIS A 7 -5.08 19.18 -15.92
C HIS A 7 -6.59 19.55 -15.88
N PRO A 8 -7.24 19.77 -17.02
CA PRO A 8 -8.60 20.28 -17.10
C PRO A 8 -9.66 19.32 -16.50
N ASP A 9 -9.30 18.05 -16.34
CA ASP A 9 -10.10 16.97 -15.75
C ASP A 9 -9.94 16.83 -14.23
N ARG A 10 -9.01 17.59 -13.61
CA ARG A 10 -8.70 17.51 -12.18
C ARG A 10 -9.13 18.73 -11.42
N ARG A 11 -9.47 18.52 -10.15
CA ARG A 11 -9.87 19.58 -9.22
C ARG A 11 -9.25 19.34 -7.86
N HIS A 12 -8.78 20.40 -7.22
CA HIS A 12 -8.46 20.38 -5.80
C HIS A 12 -9.71 20.66 -4.99
N LEU A 13 -9.98 19.80 -4.00
CA LEU A 13 -11.01 20.05 -3.01
C LEU A 13 -10.50 21.08 -1.99
N LEU A 14 -11.10 22.26 -1.98
CA LEU A 14 -10.79 23.29 -0.99
C LEU A 14 -11.64 23.11 0.27
N GLU A 15 -12.95 22.97 0.09
CA GLU A 15 -13.92 22.94 1.18
C GLU A 15 -15.11 22.06 0.82
N VAL A 16 -15.69 21.42 1.81
CA VAL A 16 -16.97 20.70 1.72
C VAL A 16 -18.04 21.58 2.33
N THR A 17 -18.77 22.34 1.50
CA THR A 17 -19.83 23.24 1.95
C THR A 17 -21.10 22.50 2.34
N ARG A 18 -21.34 21.34 1.75
CA ARG A 18 -22.48 20.46 2.07
C ARG A 18 -22.02 19.03 2.15
N THR A 19 -22.03 18.45 3.33
CA THR A 19 -21.63 17.07 3.56
C THR A 19 -22.71 16.11 3.07
N SER A 20 -22.32 15.11 2.30
CA SER A 20 -23.18 13.97 1.94
C SER A 20 -23.54 13.16 3.18
N PRO A 21 -24.79 12.66 3.33
CA PRO A 21 -25.15 11.73 4.41
C PRO A 21 -24.35 10.43 4.40
N ALA A 22 -23.82 10.02 3.24
CA ALA A 22 -22.95 8.84 3.10
C ALA A 22 -21.47 9.14 3.44
N ARG A 23 -21.12 10.34 3.89
CA ARG A 23 -19.76 10.67 4.29
C ARG A 23 -19.53 10.27 5.74
N ILE A 24 -18.49 9.47 5.96
CA ILE A 24 -18.04 9.02 7.29
C ILE A 24 -16.64 9.52 7.60
N ALA A 25 -16.26 9.47 8.87
CA ALA A 25 -14.87 9.71 9.27
C ALA A 25 -14.00 8.54 8.81
N PRO A 26 -12.83 8.80 8.17
CA PRO A 26 -11.88 7.74 7.84
C PRO A 26 -11.35 7.06 9.10
N PHE A 27 -11.23 5.74 9.06
CA PHE A 27 -10.73 4.96 10.20
C PHE A 27 -9.20 4.88 10.27
N CYS A 28 -8.49 5.25 9.19
CA CYS A 28 -7.03 5.26 9.13
C CYS A 28 -6.47 6.65 9.48
N PRO A 29 -5.54 6.77 10.44
CA PRO A 29 -4.95 8.06 10.80
C PRO A 29 -4.08 8.66 9.68
N HIS A 30 -3.59 7.84 8.75
CA HIS A 30 -2.79 8.27 7.60
C HIS A 30 -3.62 8.59 6.36
N PHE A 31 -4.96 8.53 6.44
CA PHE A 31 -5.82 8.86 5.32
C PHE A 31 -5.62 10.31 4.88
N SER A 32 -5.68 10.58 3.61
CA SER A 32 -5.39 11.85 2.92
C SER A 32 -3.90 12.21 2.76
N VAL A 33 -3.00 11.58 3.50
CA VAL A 33 -1.54 11.77 3.36
C VAL A 33 -0.93 10.55 2.65
N CYS A 34 -1.21 9.36 3.14
CA CYS A 34 -0.82 8.10 2.51
C CYS A 34 -1.59 7.88 1.20
N GLY A 35 -0.88 7.54 0.12
CA GLY A 35 -1.47 7.28 -1.20
C GLY A 35 -2.16 5.91 -1.35
N GLY A 36 -2.14 5.07 -0.31
CA GLY A 36 -2.65 3.69 -0.39
C GLY A 36 -4.17 3.56 -0.44
N CYS A 37 -4.91 4.57 0.02
CA CYS A 37 -6.38 4.56 0.09
C CYS A 37 -6.99 5.87 -0.39
N ALA A 38 -7.96 5.79 -1.29
CA ALA A 38 -8.63 6.96 -1.85
C ALA A 38 -10.01 7.24 -1.24
N ILE A 39 -10.71 6.24 -0.70
CA ILE A 39 -12.15 6.33 -0.43
C ILE A 39 -12.51 5.71 0.94
N GLN A 40 -11.85 6.12 2.03
CA GLN A 40 -12.23 5.70 3.37
C GLN A 40 -13.29 6.61 4.03
N HIS A 41 -13.56 7.74 3.43
CA HIS A 41 -14.52 8.73 3.91
C HIS A 41 -15.94 8.48 3.37
N TRP A 42 -16.19 7.33 2.78
CA TRP A 42 -17.49 6.97 2.22
C TRP A 42 -18.06 5.73 2.91
N GLU A 43 -19.34 5.77 3.19
CA GLU A 43 -20.09 4.68 3.80
C GLU A 43 -20.01 3.41 2.93
N ALA A 44 -19.83 2.25 3.57
CA ALA A 44 -19.48 0.99 2.91
C ALA A 44 -20.53 0.50 1.92
N GLU A 45 -21.82 0.60 2.25
CA GLU A 45 -22.91 0.17 1.37
C GLU A 45 -23.00 1.05 0.12
N ALA A 46 -22.91 2.38 0.31
CA ALA A 46 -22.89 3.33 -0.80
C ALA A 46 -21.67 3.11 -1.71
N TYR A 47 -20.50 2.81 -1.12
CA TYR A 47 -19.29 2.48 -1.87
C TYR A 47 -19.44 1.18 -2.67
N ARG A 48 -20.00 0.11 -2.10
CA ARG A 48 -20.24 -1.16 -2.79
C ARG A 48 -21.23 -1.00 -3.94
N ALA A 49 -22.32 -0.29 -3.68
CA ALA A 49 -23.33 0.02 -4.72
C ALA A 49 -22.71 0.80 -5.89
N TRP A 50 -21.92 1.82 -5.59
CA TRP A 50 -21.22 2.60 -6.61
C TRP A 50 -20.24 1.75 -7.43
N LYS A 51 -19.44 0.90 -6.81
CA LYS A 51 -18.51 0.02 -7.53
C LYS A 51 -19.22 -0.93 -8.49
N ARG A 52 -20.34 -1.51 -8.05
CA ARG A 52 -21.16 -2.35 -8.91
C ARG A 52 -21.75 -1.55 -10.08
N ASN A 53 -22.23 -0.34 -9.79
CA ASN A 53 -22.86 0.52 -10.79
C ASN A 53 -21.88 0.96 -11.89
N ILE A 54 -20.60 1.16 -11.59
CA ILE A 54 -19.56 1.41 -12.63
C ILE A 54 -19.56 0.30 -13.68
N VAL A 55 -19.65 -0.97 -13.26
CA VAL A 55 -19.68 -2.10 -14.20
C VAL A 55 -20.99 -2.09 -15.01
N VAL A 56 -22.12 -1.89 -14.35
CA VAL A 56 -23.45 -1.82 -15.02
C VAL A 56 -23.48 -0.72 -16.09
N GLU A 57 -23.05 0.49 -15.74
CA GLU A 57 -23.03 1.62 -16.66
C GLU A 57 -22.05 1.42 -17.82
N THR A 58 -20.87 0.86 -17.54
CA THR A 58 -19.88 0.59 -18.59
C THR A 58 -20.37 -0.43 -19.59
N LEU A 59 -21.03 -1.48 -19.14
CA LEU A 59 -21.65 -2.48 -20.02
C LEU A 59 -22.79 -1.88 -20.84
N ALA A 60 -23.65 -1.08 -20.21
CA ALA A 60 -24.74 -0.39 -20.90
C ALA A 60 -24.21 0.56 -21.99
N GLN A 61 -23.17 1.33 -21.72
CA GLN A 61 -22.50 2.20 -22.71
C GLN A 61 -21.90 1.42 -23.88
N ALA A 62 -21.41 0.20 -23.61
CA ALA A 62 -20.93 -0.71 -24.66
C ALA A 62 -22.03 -1.47 -25.40
N GLY A 63 -23.31 -1.22 -25.09
CA GLY A 63 -24.45 -1.92 -25.69
C GLY A 63 -24.63 -3.37 -25.23
N VAL A 64 -23.96 -3.77 -24.14
CA VAL A 64 -24.05 -5.11 -23.59
C VAL A 64 -25.17 -5.19 -22.56
N ALA A 65 -26.25 -5.90 -22.90
CA ALA A 65 -27.35 -6.19 -21.98
C ALA A 65 -27.10 -7.51 -21.24
N CYS A 66 -26.66 -7.41 -19.98
CA CYS A 66 -26.48 -8.58 -19.12
C CYS A 66 -26.77 -8.23 -17.66
N GLU A 67 -27.10 -9.25 -16.88
CA GLU A 67 -27.23 -9.09 -15.44
C GLU A 67 -25.84 -9.03 -14.79
N VAL A 68 -25.61 -8.04 -13.93
CA VAL A 68 -24.39 -7.93 -13.12
C VAL A 68 -24.70 -8.46 -11.73
N ALA A 69 -23.97 -9.48 -11.30
CA ALA A 69 -24.11 -10.07 -9.98
C ALA A 69 -23.79 -9.04 -8.87
N PRO A 70 -24.25 -9.27 -7.63
CA PRO A 70 -23.83 -8.47 -6.48
C PRO A 70 -22.31 -8.46 -6.32
N LEU A 71 -21.77 -7.33 -5.81
CA LEU A 71 -20.36 -7.22 -5.50
C LEU A 71 -19.97 -8.21 -4.40
N ILE A 72 -18.94 -9.02 -4.66
CA ILE A 72 -18.32 -9.88 -3.65
C ILE A 72 -17.19 -9.08 -2.99
N ASP A 73 -17.30 -8.88 -1.70
CA ASP A 73 -16.23 -8.25 -0.91
C ASP A 73 -15.12 -9.28 -0.66
N ALA A 74 -14.04 -9.16 -1.43
CA ALA A 74 -12.89 -10.04 -1.35
C ALA A 74 -11.89 -9.63 -0.25
N HIS A 75 -12.17 -8.56 0.51
CA HIS A 75 -11.25 -8.12 1.55
C HIS A 75 -11.26 -9.04 2.78
N GLY A 76 -12.40 -9.63 3.13
CA GLY A 76 -12.50 -10.52 4.29
C GLY A 76 -11.83 -9.92 5.54
N SER A 77 -10.73 -10.52 5.96
CA SER A 77 -9.87 -10.04 7.06
C SER A 77 -8.92 -8.91 6.69
N GLY A 78 -8.82 -8.56 5.41
CA GLY A 78 -7.98 -7.46 4.93
C GLY A 78 -7.08 -7.82 3.73
N ARG A 79 -6.22 -6.87 3.38
CA ARG A 79 -5.29 -7.03 2.26
C ARG A 79 -4.11 -7.92 2.65
N ARG A 80 -3.90 -9.01 1.95
CA ARG A 80 -2.82 -9.99 2.19
C ARG A 80 -1.48 -9.68 1.50
N ARG A 81 -1.40 -8.60 0.72
CA ARG A 81 -0.18 -8.16 0.05
C ARG A 81 0.00 -6.66 0.18
N MET A 82 1.23 -6.25 0.47
CA MET A 82 1.62 -4.84 0.47
C MET A 82 3.04 -4.67 -0.08
N THR A 83 3.35 -3.47 -0.56
CA THR A 83 4.72 -3.05 -0.86
C THR A 83 5.01 -1.81 -0.04
N LEU A 84 6.00 -1.90 0.83
CA LEU A 84 6.55 -0.77 1.56
C LEU A 84 7.75 -0.23 0.80
N HIS A 85 7.89 1.07 0.81
CA HIS A 85 9.03 1.76 0.24
C HIS A 85 9.97 2.21 1.35
N ALA A 86 11.29 2.02 1.15
CA ALA A 86 12.30 2.51 2.07
C ALA A 86 13.27 3.45 1.35
N ARG A 87 13.57 4.60 1.94
CA ARG A 87 14.45 5.61 1.38
C ARG A 87 15.16 6.38 2.49
N MET A 88 16.41 6.74 2.25
CA MET A 88 17.07 7.78 3.05
C MET A 88 16.48 9.15 2.68
N GLY A 89 15.95 9.83 3.66
CA GLY A 89 15.47 11.19 3.54
C GLY A 89 16.59 12.22 3.74
N THR A 90 16.20 13.49 3.89
CA THR A 90 17.12 14.55 4.28
C THR A 90 17.70 14.27 5.67
N HIS A 91 18.95 14.67 5.89
CA HIS A 91 19.70 14.43 7.14
C HIS A 91 19.90 12.94 7.49
N ASP A 92 20.02 12.07 6.48
CA ASP A 92 20.25 10.63 6.64
C ASP A 92 19.20 9.91 7.52
N VAL A 93 18.00 10.42 7.57
CA VAL A 93 16.89 9.77 8.28
C VAL A 93 16.23 8.75 7.36
N LEU A 94 16.28 7.47 7.75
CA LEU A 94 15.58 6.41 7.05
C LEU A 94 14.07 6.58 7.21
N LYS A 95 13.33 6.44 6.12
CA LYS A 95 11.86 6.39 6.09
C LYS A 95 11.42 5.07 5.49
N VAL A 96 10.49 4.39 6.15
CA VAL A 96 9.85 3.17 5.67
C VAL A 96 8.34 3.33 5.76
N GLY A 97 7.63 3.11 4.66
CA GLY A 97 6.18 3.29 4.62
C GLY A 97 5.61 3.23 3.21
N PHE A 98 4.47 3.86 3.01
CA PHE A 98 3.85 3.99 1.69
C PHE A 98 4.19 5.33 1.05
N ALA A 99 4.11 5.39 -0.28
CA ALA A 99 4.21 6.66 -0.99
C ALA A 99 3.02 7.58 -0.61
N ALA A 100 3.28 8.88 -0.49
CA ALA A 100 2.25 9.88 -0.35
C ALA A 100 1.38 9.96 -1.60
N ALA A 101 0.16 10.46 -1.46
CA ALA A 101 -0.72 10.66 -2.60
C ALA A 101 -0.09 11.61 -3.62
N TYR A 102 -0.03 11.18 -4.88
CA TYR A 102 0.55 11.94 -6.01
C TYR A 102 2.01 12.37 -5.82
N SER A 103 2.76 11.70 -4.97
CA SER A 103 4.15 12.03 -4.65
C SER A 103 5.01 10.77 -4.54
N HIS A 104 6.32 10.95 -4.64
CA HIS A 104 7.32 9.92 -4.33
C HIS A 104 7.85 10.03 -2.89
N ASP A 105 7.32 10.95 -2.09
CA ASP A 105 7.66 11.04 -0.68
C ASP A 105 7.10 9.84 0.08
N ILE A 106 7.87 9.35 1.05
CA ILE A 106 7.44 8.23 1.87
C ILE A 106 6.78 8.77 3.13
N VAL A 107 5.56 8.33 3.36
CA VAL A 107 4.81 8.51 4.60
C VAL A 107 5.17 7.35 5.51
N PRO A 108 5.96 7.56 6.56
CA PRO A 108 6.22 6.54 7.55
C PRO A 108 4.90 6.13 8.22
N ILE A 109 4.72 4.83 8.38
CA ILE A 109 3.53 4.29 9.04
C ILE A 109 3.93 3.38 10.20
N ASP A 110 3.16 3.43 11.25
CA ASP A 110 3.24 2.54 12.41
C ASP A 110 2.23 1.39 12.30
N ARG A 111 1.14 1.62 11.58
CA ARG A 111 0.07 0.64 11.35
C ARG A 111 -0.69 0.92 10.07
N CYS A 112 -1.29 -0.11 9.51
CA CYS A 112 -2.20 0.01 8.37
C CYS A 112 -3.45 -0.85 8.61
N PRO A 113 -4.61 -0.24 8.98
CA PRO A 113 -5.79 -0.98 9.41
C PRO A 113 -6.53 -1.74 8.31
N ILE A 114 -6.11 -1.64 7.05
CA ILE A 114 -6.67 -2.41 5.94
C ILE A 114 -5.88 -3.70 5.66
N LEU A 115 -4.80 -3.96 6.38
CA LEU A 115 -4.01 -5.17 6.19
C LEU A 115 -4.64 -6.33 6.94
N ASP A 116 -4.48 -7.52 6.37
CA ASP A 116 -4.81 -8.78 7.04
C ASP A 116 -3.91 -8.96 8.28
N PRO A 117 -4.43 -9.42 9.42
CA PRO A 117 -3.64 -9.74 10.61
C PRO A 117 -2.45 -10.67 10.35
N ALA A 118 -2.54 -11.52 9.32
CA ALA A 118 -1.43 -12.38 8.89
C ALA A 118 -0.19 -11.61 8.36
N LEU A 119 -0.30 -10.27 8.20
CA LEU A 119 0.85 -9.37 7.92
C LEU A 119 1.43 -8.74 9.19
N GLU A 120 1.02 -9.19 10.37
CA GLU A 120 1.64 -8.74 11.63
C GLU A 120 3.17 -8.97 11.61
N GLY A 121 3.93 -8.01 12.12
CA GLY A 121 5.39 -8.03 12.09
C GLY A 121 6.04 -7.61 10.77
N ALA A 122 5.29 -7.44 9.69
CA ALA A 122 5.85 -7.05 8.39
C ALA A 122 6.47 -5.65 8.42
N LEU A 123 5.94 -4.71 9.20
CA LEU A 123 6.51 -3.37 9.35
C LEU A 123 7.88 -3.42 10.03
N ASP A 124 8.00 -4.18 11.12
CA ASP A 124 9.27 -4.35 11.85
C ASP A 124 10.32 -5.03 10.99
N ALA A 125 9.92 -6.07 10.24
CA ALA A 125 10.80 -6.73 9.28
C ALA A 125 11.26 -5.78 8.17
N ALA A 126 10.36 -4.92 7.66
CA ALA A 126 10.71 -3.93 6.64
C ALA A 126 11.74 -2.92 7.14
N TRP A 127 11.60 -2.44 8.38
CA TRP A 127 12.57 -1.56 9.02
C TRP A 127 13.93 -2.24 9.15
N ALA A 128 13.98 -3.47 9.68
CA ALA A 128 15.23 -4.23 9.85
C ALA A 128 15.95 -4.45 8.50
N ILE A 129 15.21 -4.82 7.45
CA ILE A 129 15.74 -5.00 6.09
C ILE A 129 16.28 -3.67 5.55
N ALA A 130 15.52 -2.59 5.70
CA ALA A 130 15.90 -1.28 5.18
C ALA A 130 17.13 -0.70 5.92
N GLU A 131 17.23 -0.90 7.23
CA GLU A 131 18.41 -0.53 8.02
C GLU A 131 19.66 -1.30 7.61
N ALA A 132 19.54 -2.59 7.33
CA ALA A 132 20.64 -3.40 6.84
C ALA A 132 21.12 -2.95 5.46
N LEU A 133 20.21 -2.74 4.52
CA LEU A 133 20.51 -2.41 3.11
C LEU A 133 20.85 -0.93 2.88
N LYS A 134 20.47 -0.02 3.77
CA LYS A 134 20.76 1.44 3.73
C LYS A 134 20.57 2.04 2.33
N PRO A 135 19.34 2.17 1.83
CA PRO A 135 19.06 2.63 0.46
C PRO A 135 19.58 4.06 0.24
N SER A 136 20.65 4.24 -0.53
CA SER A 136 21.34 5.53 -0.67
C SER A 136 20.98 6.30 -1.95
N ARG A 137 20.65 5.61 -3.04
CA ARG A 137 20.38 6.24 -4.35
C ARG A 137 18.97 6.01 -4.86
N LYS A 138 18.48 4.79 -4.73
CA LYS A 138 17.14 4.39 -5.14
C LYS A 138 16.37 3.91 -3.93
N PRO A 139 15.06 4.12 -3.87
CA PRO A 139 14.24 3.51 -2.84
C PRO A 139 14.30 1.99 -2.97
N LEU A 140 14.16 1.31 -1.84
CA LEU A 140 13.85 -0.11 -1.83
C LEU A 140 12.34 -0.26 -1.94
N ASP A 141 11.91 -1.27 -2.69
CA ASP A 141 10.56 -1.81 -2.66
C ASP A 141 10.60 -3.13 -1.91
N ILE A 142 9.94 -3.20 -0.76
CA ILE A 142 9.89 -4.38 0.09
C ILE A 142 8.46 -4.90 0.03
N GLN A 143 8.25 -5.94 -0.76
CA GLN A 143 6.94 -6.54 -0.96
C GLN A 143 6.74 -7.67 0.04
N PHE A 144 5.64 -7.61 0.78
CA PHE A 144 5.18 -8.65 1.69
C PHE A 144 3.94 -9.32 1.14
N THR A 145 3.88 -10.63 1.27
CA THR A 145 2.68 -11.43 0.99
C THR A 145 2.44 -12.36 2.18
N ALA A 146 1.26 -12.28 2.78
CA ALA A 146 0.83 -13.26 3.77
C ALA A 146 0.49 -14.58 3.07
N THR A 147 1.17 -15.64 3.44
CA THR A 147 0.94 -17.01 2.98
C THR A 147 0.56 -17.89 4.18
N ASP A 148 0.11 -19.11 3.91
CA ASP A 148 -0.20 -20.06 4.98
C ASP A 148 1.05 -20.52 5.74
N GLY A 149 2.23 -20.37 5.12
CA GLY A 149 3.53 -20.67 5.75
C GLY A 149 4.17 -19.48 6.47
N GLY A 150 3.53 -18.28 6.46
CA GLY A 150 4.07 -17.06 7.04
C GLY A 150 4.32 -15.95 6.01
N LEU A 151 5.18 -15.01 6.34
CA LEU A 151 5.48 -13.86 5.48
C LEU A 151 6.47 -14.23 4.36
N ASP A 152 6.03 -14.08 3.12
CA ASP A 152 6.89 -14.14 1.93
C ASP A 152 7.30 -12.71 1.56
N VAL A 153 8.62 -12.49 1.41
CA VAL A 153 9.19 -11.15 1.22
C VAL A 153 10.08 -11.12 -0.03
N ASP A 154 9.86 -10.13 -0.90
CA ASP A 154 10.77 -9.82 -2.01
C ASP A 154 11.26 -8.39 -1.91
N VAL A 155 12.59 -8.19 -1.96
CA VAL A 155 13.25 -6.89 -1.88
C VAL A 155 13.80 -6.50 -3.24
N ARG A 156 13.43 -5.32 -3.71
CA ARG A 156 13.91 -4.74 -4.97
C ARG A 156 14.55 -3.38 -4.74
N GLY A 157 15.39 -2.96 -5.68
CA GLY A 157 16.05 -1.66 -5.64
C GLY A 157 17.41 -1.67 -4.94
N SER A 158 17.80 -2.75 -4.26
CA SER A 158 19.16 -2.90 -3.73
C SER A 158 20.17 -3.19 -4.84
N GLY A 159 21.38 -2.66 -4.70
CA GLY A 159 22.52 -3.06 -5.53
C GLY A 159 23.01 -4.47 -5.22
N PRO A 160 24.11 -4.91 -5.87
CA PRO A 160 24.75 -6.18 -5.54
C PRO A 160 25.10 -6.25 -4.05
N ILE A 161 24.92 -7.42 -3.45
CA ILE A 161 25.26 -7.69 -2.04
C ILE A 161 26.32 -8.76 -1.95
N GLY A 162 27.22 -8.63 -0.98
CA GLY A 162 28.24 -9.65 -0.68
C GLY A 162 27.75 -10.63 0.37
N THR A 163 28.55 -11.67 0.63
CA THR A 163 28.24 -12.76 1.57
C THR A 163 27.89 -12.28 2.98
N ALA A 164 28.57 -11.26 3.49
CA ALA A 164 28.27 -10.68 4.81
C ALA A 164 26.86 -10.10 4.88
N MET A 165 26.42 -9.39 3.83
CA MET A 165 25.05 -8.84 3.75
C MET A 165 24.03 -9.95 3.58
N THR A 166 24.29 -10.97 2.77
CA THR A 166 23.45 -12.15 2.66
C THR A 166 23.26 -12.82 4.03
N ALA A 167 24.32 -13.02 4.79
CA ALA A 167 24.23 -13.59 6.14
C ALA A 167 23.40 -12.70 7.09
N GLN A 168 23.56 -11.37 7.00
CA GLN A 168 22.77 -10.45 7.80
C GLN A 168 21.28 -10.50 7.45
N LEU A 169 20.94 -10.52 6.16
CA LEU A 169 19.54 -10.65 5.71
C LEU A 169 18.94 -12.01 6.09
N SER A 170 19.72 -13.10 6.03
CA SER A 170 19.29 -14.42 6.51
C SER A 170 18.99 -14.40 8.02
N ALA A 171 19.83 -13.72 8.82
CA ALA A 171 19.59 -13.55 10.26
C ALA A 171 18.30 -12.73 10.54
N ILE A 172 18.06 -11.67 9.77
CA ILE A 172 16.81 -10.88 9.84
C ILE A 172 15.61 -11.77 9.49
N ALA A 173 15.71 -12.58 8.43
CA ALA A 173 14.63 -13.49 8.05
C ALA A 173 14.30 -14.48 9.19
N GLN A 174 15.30 -15.02 9.87
CA GLN A 174 15.11 -15.89 11.03
C GLN A 174 14.49 -15.16 12.21
N GLN A 175 15.01 -13.97 12.55
CA GLN A 175 14.52 -13.15 13.67
C GLN A 175 13.03 -12.79 13.50
N HIS A 176 12.63 -12.41 12.30
CA HIS A 176 11.26 -12.02 11.97
C HIS A 176 10.40 -13.19 11.48
N ARG A 177 10.90 -14.43 11.55
CA ARG A 177 10.19 -15.67 11.15
C ARG A 177 9.57 -15.56 9.75
N LEU A 178 10.34 -14.99 8.81
CA LEU A 178 9.90 -14.92 7.42
C LEU A 178 9.88 -16.34 6.81
N ALA A 179 8.80 -16.69 6.13
CA ALA A 179 8.70 -17.97 5.43
C ALA A 179 9.67 -18.02 4.24
N ARG A 180 9.92 -16.86 3.62
CA ARG A 180 10.87 -16.71 2.53
C ARG A 180 11.35 -15.25 2.46
N LEU A 181 12.64 -15.07 2.17
CA LEU A 181 13.19 -13.76 1.80
C LEU A 181 13.90 -13.89 0.46
N THR A 182 13.49 -13.10 -0.51
CA THR A 182 14.13 -13.00 -1.82
C THR A 182 14.59 -11.58 -2.09
N ARG A 183 15.56 -11.44 -2.96
CA ARG A 183 16.06 -10.18 -3.49
C ARG A 183 16.06 -10.26 -5.01
N HIS A 184 15.27 -9.41 -5.66
CA HIS A 184 15.04 -9.48 -7.11
C HIS A 184 14.59 -10.87 -7.59
N GLY A 185 13.83 -11.60 -6.75
CA GLY A 185 13.35 -12.94 -7.01
C GLY A 185 14.35 -14.08 -6.67
N GLU A 186 15.60 -13.77 -6.32
CA GLU A 186 16.61 -14.74 -5.90
C GLU A 186 16.58 -14.96 -4.39
N LEU A 187 16.66 -16.20 -3.95
CA LEU A 187 16.65 -16.55 -2.52
C LEU A 187 17.89 -15.98 -1.82
N VAL A 188 17.69 -15.41 -0.63
CA VAL A 188 18.74 -14.88 0.23
C VAL A 188 19.23 -15.94 1.21
#